data_b2632a417f52b48fbe989c86946afbce
#
_entry.id   b2632a417f52b48fbe989c86946afbce
#
_cell.length_a   1.000
_cell.length_b   1.000
_cell.length_c   1.000
_cell.angle_alpha   90.00
_cell.angle_beta   90.00
_cell.angle_gamma   90.00
#
_symmetry.space_group_name_H-M   'P 1'
#
loop_
_entity.id
_entity.type
_entity.pdbx_description
1 polymer ?
#
loop_
_entity_poly.entity_id
_entity_poly.type
_entity_poly.pdbx_seq_one_letter_code
_entity_poly.pdbx_strand_id
1 'polypeptide(L)'
;MKLCNFEVGLDHPLFLIAGPCVVESEQLQLDTAGTLKEITGRLGIHFIFKSSFDKANRSSGESFRGPGLEEGLRILGEVKRQIGVPVLTDVHEYTPMDEVASVVDVLQTPAFLCRQTDFIQKVARAGKPVNIKKGQFLAPWDMKHVVAKARAVGNDDIMVCERGASFGYNNLVSDMRSLSVMRETGCPVVFDATHSVQLPGGQGATSGGQREFVPVLARAAVAVGVAGLFAETHPDPSKALSDGPNAWPLGKMEALLETLLELDAVTKRHRFLEQDVS
;
A
#
# COMPACT_ATOMS: atom_id res chain seq x y z
N MET A 1 9.29 6.37 -13.01
CA MET A 1 9.80 5.04 -12.57
C MET A 1 9.01 3.95 -13.28
N LYS A 2 9.70 2.94 -13.80
CA LYS A 2 9.02 1.77 -14.35
C LYS A 2 8.66 0.79 -13.23
N LEU A 3 7.39 0.45 -13.12
CA LEU A 3 6.86 -0.48 -12.10
C LEU A 3 6.20 -1.66 -12.81
N CYS A 4 6.74 -2.86 -12.65
CA CYS A 4 6.30 -4.03 -13.40
C CYS A 4 6.36 -3.77 -14.94
N ASN A 5 5.21 -3.61 -15.58
CA ASN A 5 5.09 -3.37 -17.03
C ASN A 5 4.53 -1.99 -17.40
N PHE A 6 4.45 -1.04 -16.44
CA PHE A 6 3.92 0.31 -16.65
C PHE A 6 4.77 1.37 -15.96
N GLU A 7 4.59 2.63 -16.37
CA GLU A 7 5.27 3.78 -15.76
C GLU A 7 4.41 4.40 -14.67
N VAL A 8 5.07 4.87 -13.59
CA VAL A 8 4.42 5.53 -12.45
C VAL A 8 5.15 6.81 -12.07
N GLY A 9 4.40 7.80 -11.62
CA GLY A 9 4.91 9.12 -11.24
C GLY A 9 3.81 10.16 -11.33
N LEU A 10 4.17 11.42 -11.10
CA LEU A 10 3.20 12.53 -11.21
C LEU A 10 2.89 12.89 -12.68
N ASP A 11 3.72 12.45 -13.62
CA ASP A 11 3.48 12.63 -15.06
C ASP A 11 2.65 11.48 -15.67
N HIS A 12 2.17 10.56 -14.85
CA HIS A 12 1.40 9.40 -15.25
C HIS A 12 0.08 9.32 -14.48
N PRO A 13 -0.97 8.67 -15.02
CA PRO A 13 -2.23 8.46 -14.31
C PRO A 13 -2.04 7.76 -12.98
N LEU A 14 -2.96 8.01 -12.05
CA LEU A 14 -3.03 7.31 -10.76
C LEU A 14 -3.06 5.79 -10.97
N PHE A 15 -2.23 5.04 -10.25
CA PHE A 15 -2.32 3.58 -10.22
C PHE A 15 -2.87 3.07 -8.88
N LEU A 16 -3.39 1.86 -8.87
CA LEU A 16 -4.00 1.25 -7.69
C LEU A 16 -3.17 0.09 -7.15
N ILE A 17 -2.95 0.05 -5.84
CA ILE A 17 -2.54 -1.13 -5.08
C ILE A 17 -3.72 -1.51 -4.20
N ALA A 18 -4.37 -2.66 -4.44
CA ALA A 18 -5.52 -3.07 -3.64
C ALA A 18 -5.68 -4.59 -3.53
N GLY A 19 -6.41 -5.01 -2.51
CA GLY A 19 -6.75 -6.40 -2.23
C GLY A 19 -7.09 -6.61 -0.76
N PRO A 20 -7.42 -7.83 -0.35
CA PRO A 20 -7.67 -8.15 1.06
C PRO A 20 -6.43 -7.92 1.93
N CYS A 21 -6.65 -7.50 3.16
CA CYS A 21 -5.58 -7.23 4.13
C CYS A 21 -4.61 -8.43 4.25
N VAL A 22 -5.16 -9.64 4.34
CA VAL A 22 -4.45 -10.90 4.51
C VAL A 22 -5.03 -11.95 3.55
N VAL A 23 -4.21 -12.93 3.17
CA VAL A 23 -4.70 -14.11 2.44
C VAL A 23 -5.59 -14.94 3.36
N GLU A 24 -6.89 -15.03 3.03
CA GLU A 24 -7.90 -15.76 3.81
C GLU A 24 -8.23 -17.12 3.17
N SER A 25 -8.54 -17.13 1.87
CA SER A 25 -8.73 -18.32 1.07
C SER A 25 -8.38 -18.06 -0.38
N GLU A 26 -8.01 -19.09 -1.13
CA GLU A 26 -7.71 -18.98 -2.57
C GLU A 26 -8.87 -18.36 -3.35
N GLN A 27 -10.10 -18.87 -3.14
CA GLN A 27 -11.27 -18.39 -3.86
C GLN A 27 -11.53 -16.89 -3.61
N LEU A 28 -11.46 -16.44 -2.36
CA LEU A 28 -11.65 -15.02 -2.02
C LEU A 28 -10.60 -14.13 -2.69
N GLN A 29 -9.34 -14.58 -2.75
CA GLN A 29 -8.26 -13.85 -3.40
C GLN A 29 -8.50 -13.74 -4.90
N LEU A 30 -8.85 -14.84 -5.56
CA LEU A 30 -9.13 -14.90 -7.01
C LEU A 30 -10.33 -14.02 -7.38
N ASP A 31 -11.45 -14.14 -6.67
CA ASP A 31 -12.67 -13.37 -6.94
C ASP A 31 -12.43 -11.86 -6.73
N THR A 32 -11.72 -11.50 -5.65
CA THR A 32 -11.40 -10.09 -5.38
C THR A 32 -10.44 -9.53 -6.42
N ALA A 33 -9.40 -10.27 -6.79
CA ALA A 33 -8.44 -9.83 -7.80
C ALA A 33 -9.09 -9.71 -9.19
N GLY A 34 -9.98 -10.66 -9.55
CA GLY A 34 -10.75 -10.64 -10.79
C GLY A 34 -11.64 -9.40 -10.87
N THR A 35 -12.41 -9.13 -9.81
CA THR A 35 -13.28 -7.95 -9.73
C THR A 35 -12.48 -6.64 -9.83
N LEU A 36 -11.36 -6.53 -9.12
CA LEU A 36 -10.50 -5.35 -9.19
C LEU A 36 -9.89 -5.16 -10.58
N LYS A 37 -9.46 -6.25 -11.24
CA LYS A 37 -8.96 -6.19 -12.62
C LYS A 37 -10.02 -5.69 -13.60
N GLU A 38 -11.26 -6.15 -13.47
CA GLU A 38 -12.36 -5.70 -14.32
C GLU A 38 -12.65 -4.20 -14.10
N ILE A 39 -12.75 -3.75 -12.85
CA ILE A 39 -12.95 -2.34 -12.51
C ILE A 39 -11.83 -1.48 -13.08
N THR A 40 -10.58 -1.82 -12.80
CA THR A 40 -9.43 -1.03 -13.24
C THR A 40 -9.26 -1.06 -14.76
N GLY A 41 -9.61 -2.17 -15.40
CA GLY A 41 -9.63 -2.30 -16.86
C GLY A 41 -10.67 -1.39 -17.52
N ARG A 42 -11.89 -1.28 -16.96
CA ARG A 42 -12.91 -0.32 -17.43
C ARG A 42 -12.48 1.13 -17.25
N LEU A 43 -11.80 1.42 -16.15
CA LEU A 43 -11.34 2.79 -15.81
C LEU A 43 -10.01 3.16 -16.47
N GLY A 44 -9.33 2.21 -17.12
CA GLY A 44 -8.05 2.45 -17.81
C GLY A 44 -6.89 2.75 -16.87
N ILE A 45 -6.89 2.24 -15.63
CA ILE A 45 -5.82 2.44 -14.65
C ILE A 45 -5.02 1.17 -14.41
N HIS A 46 -3.73 1.33 -14.07
CA HIS A 46 -2.86 0.22 -13.71
C HIS A 46 -3.16 -0.27 -12.30
N PHE A 47 -3.03 -1.58 -12.11
CA PHE A 47 -3.41 -2.26 -10.88
C PHE A 47 -2.36 -3.28 -10.44
N ILE A 48 -2.08 -3.31 -9.14
CA ILE A 48 -1.27 -4.31 -8.47
C ILE A 48 -2.13 -4.94 -7.36
N PHE A 49 -2.32 -6.25 -7.44
CA PHE A 49 -3.04 -6.97 -6.38
C PHE A 49 -2.17 -7.09 -5.13
N LYS A 50 -2.73 -6.75 -3.97
CA LYS A 50 -2.03 -6.85 -2.68
C LYS A 50 -2.75 -7.76 -1.72
N SER A 51 -2.02 -8.71 -1.15
CA SER A 51 -2.45 -9.41 0.06
C SER A 51 -1.24 -9.91 0.84
N SER A 52 -1.36 -10.01 2.18
CA SER A 52 -0.25 -10.46 3.03
C SER A 52 -0.39 -11.94 3.35
N PHE A 53 0.69 -12.71 3.21
CA PHE A 53 0.73 -14.11 3.64
C PHE A 53 0.84 -14.27 5.16
N ASP A 54 1.35 -13.24 5.84
CA ASP A 54 1.47 -13.17 7.31
C ASP A 54 1.25 -11.74 7.82
N LYS A 55 0.64 -11.62 8.97
CA LYS A 55 0.48 -10.39 9.76
C LYS A 55 1.29 -10.50 11.04
N ALA A 56 2.62 -10.27 10.93
CA ALA A 56 3.56 -10.49 12.03
C ALA A 56 3.42 -9.51 13.21
N ASN A 57 2.75 -8.36 13.02
CA ASN A 57 2.63 -7.27 13.99
C ASN A 57 1.24 -7.13 14.64
N ARG A 58 0.53 -8.24 14.83
CA ARG A 58 -0.77 -8.23 15.52
C ARG A 58 -0.69 -7.75 16.96
N SER A 59 -1.72 -7.03 17.42
CA SER A 59 -1.84 -6.60 18.81
C SER A 59 -1.98 -7.77 19.78
N SER A 60 -2.66 -8.85 19.37
CA SER A 60 -2.82 -10.09 20.15
C SER A 60 -2.13 -11.25 19.44
N GLY A 61 -1.42 -12.09 20.19
CA GLY A 61 -0.81 -13.32 19.66
C GLY A 61 -1.81 -14.37 19.19
N GLU A 62 -3.08 -14.27 19.63
CA GLU A 62 -4.18 -15.18 19.25
C GLU A 62 -4.88 -14.75 17.95
N SER A 63 -4.57 -13.55 17.41
CA SER A 63 -5.21 -13.06 16.18
C SER A 63 -4.78 -13.87 14.96
N PHE A 64 -5.70 -14.01 14.00
CA PHE A 64 -5.40 -14.65 12.72
C PHE A 64 -4.26 -13.92 12.02
N ARG A 65 -3.21 -14.64 11.67
CA ARG A 65 -2.00 -14.09 11.04
C ARG A 65 -1.94 -14.32 9.53
N GLY A 66 -2.70 -15.24 9.01
CA GLY A 66 -2.63 -15.68 7.62
C GLY A 66 -2.38 -17.19 7.50
N PRO A 67 -2.32 -17.72 6.28
CA PRO A 67 -2.10 -19.15 6.03
C PRO A 67 -0.64 -19.58 6.20
N GLY A 68 0.25 -18.63 6.44
CA GLY A 68 1.70 -18.88 6.46
C GLY A 68 2.36 -18.67 5.09
N LEU A 69 3.69 -18.83 5.06
CA LEU A 69 4.51 -18.50 3.90
C LEU A 69 4.18 -19.36 2.68
N GLU A 70 4.30 -20.67 2.81
CA GLU A 70 4.16 -21.63 1.71
C GLU A 70 2.79 -21.51 1.01
N GLU A 71 1.71 -21.65 1.78
CA GLU A 71 0.35 -21.58 1.25
C GLU A 71 0.00 -20.17 0.78
N GLY A 72 0.44 -19.14 1.48
CA GLY A 72 0.22 -17.76 1.07
C GLY A 72 0.90 -17.42 -0.26
N LEU A 73 2.13 -17.85 -0.48
CA LEU A 73 2.84 -17.67 -1.74
C LEU A 73 2.22 -18.51 -2.86
N ARG A 74 1.77 -19.73 -2.58
CA ARG A 74 1.05 -20.54 -3.55
C ARG A 74 -0.19 -19.81 -4.05
N ILE A 75 -1.01 -19.29 -3.13
CA ILE A 75 -2.26 -18.56 -3.49
C ILE A 75 -1.93 -17.27 -4.26
N LEU A 76 -0.94 -16.49 -3.83
CA LEU A 76 -0.52 -15.29 -4.56
C LEU A 76 -0.01 -15.63 -5.98
N GLY A 77 0.71 -16.73 -6.12
CA GLY A 77 1.13 -17.26 -7.41
C GLY A 77 -0.06 -17.64 -8.31
N GLU A 78 -1.11 -18.23 -7.73
CA GLU A 78 -2.35 -18.55 -8.45
C GLU A 78 -3.10 -17.30 -8.91
N VAL A 79 -3.19 -16.25 -8.07
CA VAL A 79 -3.74 -14.94 -8.49
C VAL A 79 -2.97 -14.40 -9.69
N LYS A 80 -1.64 -14.38 -9.61
CA LYS A 80 -0.78 -13.91 -10.71
C LYS A 80 -1.00 -14.72 -11.99
N ARG A 81 -1.05 -16.03 -11.88
CA ARG A 81 -1.19 -16.94 -13.02
C ARG A 81 -2.58 -16.90 -13.67
N GLN A 82 -3.65 -16.91 -12.86
CA GLN A 82 -5.03 -17.01 -13.35
C GLN A 82 -5.61 -15.65 -13.74
N ILE A 83 -5.37 -14.64 -12.90
CA ILE A 83 -5.92 -13.30 -13.14
C ILE A 83 -4.98 -12.47 -14.04
N GLY A 84 -3.66 -12.75 -14.02
CA GLY A 84 -2.70 -12.09 -14.88
C GLY A 84 -2.44 -10.63 -14.46
N VAL A 85 -2.39 -10.36 -13.17
CA VAL A 85 -2.05 -9.06 -12.58
C VAL A 85 -0.76 -9.17 -11.77
N PRO A 86 0.04 -8.11 -11.66
CA PRO A 86 1.17 -8.06 -10.72
C PRO A 86 0.69 -8.24 -9.29
N VAL A 87 1.50 -8.89 -8.47
CA VAL A 87 1.18 -9.14 -7.05
C VAL A 87 2.21 -8.52 -6.12
N LEU A 88 1.72 -8.01 -4.98
CA LEU A 88 2.49 -7.39 -3.91
C LEU A 88 2.17 -8.08 -2.58
N THR A 89 3.19 -8.31 -1.76
CA THR A 89 3.01 -8.80 -0.38
C THR A 89 3.92 -8.09 0.60
N ASP A 90 3.52 -8.07 1.87
CA ASP A 90 4.38 -7.62 2.98
C ASP A 90 5.47 -8.66 3.26
N VAL A 91 6.67 -8.17 3.60
CA VAL A 91 7.79 -8.99 4.08
C VAL A 91 8.22 -8.54 5.47
N HIS A 92 8.79 -9.45 6.25
CA HIS A 92 9.17 -9.24 7.65
C HIS A 92 10.62 -9.64 7.89
N GLU A 93 11.11 -9.46 9.13
CA GLU A 93 12.51 -9.65 9.48
C GLU A 93 13.06 -11.05 9.12
N TYR A 94 12.27 -12.10 9.39
CA TYR A 94 12.68 -13.49 9.14
C TYR A 94 12.18 -14.05 7.80
N THR A 95 11.59 -13.22 6.94
CA THR A 95 11.11 -13.65 5.63
C THR A 95 12.27 -14.14 4.76
N PRO A 96 12.16 -15.32 4.11
CA PRO A 96 13.09 -15.79 3.10
C PRO A 96 12.87 -15.01 1.81
N MET A 97 13.66 -13.94 1.60
CA MET A 97 13.40 -12.95 0.53
C MET A 97 13.46 -13.54 -0.87
N ASP A 98 14.39 -14.47 -1.13
CA ASP A 98 14.55 -15.08 -2.45
C ASP A 98 13.31 -15.91 -2.84
N GLU A 99 12.73 -16.61 -1.87
CA GLU A 99 11.52 -17.40 -2.07
C GLU A 99 10.33 -16.49 -2.38
N VAL A 100 10.11 -15.44 -1.58
CA VAL A 100 9.03 -14.48 -1.82
C VAL A 100 9.22 -13.74 -3.13
N ALA A 101 10.43 -13.26 -3.42
CA ALA A 101 10.73 -12.53 -4.66
C ALA A 101 10.61 -13.40 -5.92
N SER A 102 10.69 -14.73 -5.80
CA SER A 102 10.44 -15.63 -6.93
C SER A 102 8.97 -15.65 -7.38
N VAL A 103 8.04 -15.34 -6.48
CA VAL A 103 6.60 -15.38 -6.74
C VAL A 103 6.04 -13.98 -7.02
N VAL A 104 6.33 -13.00 -6.14
CA VAL A 104 5.71 -11.68 -6.22
C VAL A 104 6.49 -10.70 -7.10
N ASP A 105 5.82 -9.66 -7.56
CA ASP A 105 6.39 -8.63 -8.43
C ASP A 105 6.88 -7.41 -7.65
N VAL A 106 6.28 -7.14 -6.48
CA VAL A 106 6.60 -6.00 -5.62
C VAL A 106 6.66 -6.46 -4.17
N LEU A 107 7.68 -6.02 -3.45
CA LEU A 107 7.82 -6.24 -2.01
C LEU A 107 7.32 -5.01 -1.24
N GLN A 108 6.74 -5.23 -0.07
CA GLN A 108 6.32 -4.14 0.81
C GLN A 108 6.97 -4.25 2.18
N THR A 109 7.56 -3.15 2.67
CA THR A 109 8.04 -3.10 4.05
C THR A 109 6.96 -2.54 4.96
N PRO A 110 6.64 -3.21 6.09
CA PRO A 110 5.69 -2.71 7.07
C PRO A 110 6.18 -1.41 7.71
N ALA A 111 5.23 -0.58 8.14
CA ALA A 111 5.52 0.74 8.72
C ALA A 111 6.47 0.67 9.95
N PHE A 112 6.28 -0.31 10.84
CA PHE A 112 7.10 -0.43 12.04
C PHE A 112 8.57 -0.76 11.76
N LEU A 113 8.88 -1.39 10.62
CA LEU A 113 10.23 -1.80 10.25
C LEU A 113 10.94 -0.80 9.32
N CYS A 114 10.32 0.31 8.99
CA CYS A 114 10.83 1.27 8.00
C CYS A 114 12.19 1.89 8.37
N ARG A 115 12.58 1.92 9.64
CA ARG A 115 13.88 2.46 10.09
C ARG A 115 15.00 1.42 10.24
N GLN A 116 14.68 0.13 10.23
CA GLN A 116 15.66 -0.95 10.42
C GLN A 116 16.57 -1.05 9.20
N THR A 117 17.83 -0.64 9.35
CA THR A 117 18.77 -0.53 8.22
C THR A 117 18.99 -1.86 7.53
N ASP A 118 19.32 -2.91 8.30
CA ASP A 118 19.61 -4.23 7.74
C ASP A 118 18.38 -4.84 7.07
N PHE A 119 17.19 -4.62 7.62
CA PHE A 119 15.94 -5.07 7.02
C PHE A 119 15.64 -4.37 5.69
N ILE A 120 15.70 -3.03 5.64
CA ILE A 120 15.49 -2.27 4.40
C ILE A 120 16.48 -2.69 3.31
N GLN A 121 17.76 -2.85 3.68
CA GLN A 121 18.78 -3.30 2.74
C GLN A 121 18.56 -4.75 2.29
N LYS A 122 18.14 -5.64 3.19
CA LYS A 122 17.80 -7.04 2.87
C LYS A 122 16.67 -7.10 1.84
N VAL A 123 15.60 -6.32 2.06
CA VAL A 123 14.46 -6.26 1.13
C VAL A 123 14.88 -5.68 -0.23
N ALA A 124 15.66 -4.60 -0.21
CA ALA A 124 16.14 -3.95 -1.45
C ALA A 124 17.04 -4.85 -2.29
N ARG A 125 17.90 -5.68 -1.65
CA ARG A 125 18.77 -6.66 -2.36
C ARG A 125 18.02 -7.77 -3.08
N ALA A 126 16.74 -7.99 -2.80
CA ALA A 126 15.94 -8.98 -3.51
C ALA A 126 15.66 -8.62 -4.98
N GLY A 127 16.06 -7.41 -5.43
CA GLY A 127 15.99 -6.99 -6.84
C GLY A 127 14.58 -6.80 -7.38
N LYS A 128 13.61 -6.56 -6.50
CA LYS A 128 12.23 -6.21 -6.86
C LYS A 128 11.94 -4.76 -6.50
N PRO A 129 10.96 -4.11 -7.16
CA PRO A 129 10.42 -2.85 -6.67
C PRO A 129 9.94 -2.97 -5.23
N VAL A 130 10.17 -1.93 -4.42
CA VAL A 130 9.81 -1.95 -2.99
C VAL A 130 8.87 -0.79 -2.67
N ASN A 131 7.70 -1.09 -2.10
CA ASN A 131 6.83 -0.09 -1.49
C ASN A 131 7.16 0.04 0.00
N ILE A 132 7.75 1.17 0.40
CA ILE A 132 8.17 1.40 1.79
C ILE A 132 7.09 2.21 2.51
N LYS A 133 6.36 1.58 3.43
CA LYS A 133 5.39 2.28 4.28
C LYS A 133 6.10 3.13 5.32
N LYS A 134 5.77 4.42 5.35
CA LYS A 134 6.28 5.34 6.37
C LYS A 134 5.73 4.95 7.75
N GLY A 135 6.60 4.81 8.74
CA GLY A 135 6.20 4.58 10.12
C GLY A 135 5.35 5.73 10.68
N GLN A 136 4.35 5.39 11.50
CA GLN A 136 3.49 6.37 12.16
C GLN A 136 4.27 7.34 13.07
N PHE A 137 5.44 6.92 13.52
CA PHE A 137 6.36 7.65 14.38
C PHE A 137 7.39 8.48 13.59
N LEU A 138 7.46 8.31 12.25
CA LEU A 138 8.50 8.90 11.41
C LEU A 138 8.03 10.21 10.78
N ALA A 139 8.86 11.23 10.86
CA ALA A 139 8.64 12.47 10.14
C ALA A 139 8.79 12.27 8.62
N PRO A 140 8.00 12.96 7.77
CA PRO A 140 8.03 12.72 6.32
C PRO A 140 9.40 13.03 5.69
N TRP A 141 10.12 14.05 6.17
CA TRP A 141 11.48 14.38 5.69
C TRP A 141 12.54 13.34 6.03
N ASP A 142 12.31 12.46 7.02
CA ASP A 142 13.22 11.37 7.36
C ASP A 142 13.13 10.20 6.36
N MET A 143 12.11 10.17 5.51
CA MET A 143 11.98 9.15 4.45
C MET A 143 13.16 9.19 3.47
N LYS A 144 13.81 10.32 3.27
CA LYS A 144 15.04 10.41 2.47
C LYS A 144 16.15 9.46 2.99
N HIS A 145 16.26 9.33 4.31
CA HIS A 145 17.26 8.42 4.91
C HIS A 145 16.87 6.95 4.74
N VAL A 146 15.56 6.66 4.76
CA VAL A 146 15.06 5.30 4.50
C VAL A 146 15.33 4.90 3.04
N VAL A 147 14.99 5.78 2.10
CA VAL A 147 15.26 5.57 0.66
C VAL A 147 16.76 5.43 0.41
N ALA A 148 17.60 6.26 1.04
CA ALA A 148 19.05 6.17 0.90
C ALA A 148 19.61 4.79 1.31
N LYS A 149 19.03 4.13 2.32
CA LYS A 149 19.43 2.75 2.72
C LYS A 149 19.15 1.72 1.63
N ALA A 150 18.02 1.83 0.94
CA ALA A 150 17.69 0.93 -0.17
C ALA A 150 18.60 1.19 -1.38
N ARG A 151 18.81 2.47 -1.73
CA ARG A 151 19.72 2.88 -2.82
C ARG A 151 21.18 2.47 -2.58
N ALA A 152 21.62 2.49 -1.32
CA ALA A 152 22.99 2.09 -0.96
C ALA A 152 23.33 0.63 -1.31
N VAL A 153 22.35 -0.21 -1.61
CA VAL A 153 22.53 -1.59 -2.06
C VAL A 153 22.11 -1.81 -3.53
N GLY A 154 21.94 -0.72 -4.28
CA GLY A 154 21.72 -0.74 -5.73
C GLY A 154 20.26 -0.89 -6.17
N ASN A 155 19.29 -0.61 -5.31
CA ASN A 155 17.87 -0.63 -5.70
C ASN A 155 17.30 0.79 -5.74
N ASP A 156 16.98 1.26 -6.96
CA ASP A 156 16.34 2.55 -7.21
C ASP A 156 14.83 2.44 -7.45
N ASP A 157 14.29 1.23 -7.57
CA ASP A 157 12.87 0.98 -7.80
C ASP A 157 12.08 1.03 -6.50
N ILE A 158 12.04 2.22 -5.90
CA ILE A 158 11.44 2.48 -4.58
C ILE A 158 10.22 3.37 -4.72
N MET A 159 9.13 2.98 -4.09
CA MET A 159 7.96 3.80 -3.78
C MET A 159 7.94 4.12 -2.29
N VAL A 160 7.45 5.29 -1.92
CA VAL A 160 7.26 5.70 -0.52
C VAL A 160 5.77 5.86 -0.24
N CYS A 161 5.29 5.27 0.85
CA CYS A 161 3.85 5.19 1.14
C CYS A 161 3.49 5.89 2.45
N GLU A 162 2.68 6.94 2.36
CA GLU A 162 2.09 7.64 3.51
C GLU A 162 0.87 6.88 4.03
N ARG A 163 0.76 6.74 5.37
CA ARG A 163 -0.33 6.01 6.03
C ARG A 163 -0.80 6.62 7.34
N GLY A 164 -0.51 7.89 7.56
CA GLY A 164 -0.80 8.63 8.79
C GLY A 164 0.33 8.58 9.81
N ALA A 165 0.31 9.54 10.71
CA ALA A 165 1.22 9.68 11.83
C ALA A 165 0.45 9.57 13.15
N SER A 166 1.08 9.01 14.20
CA SER A 166 0.48 8.91 15.53
C SER A 166 0.20 10.30 16.10
N PHE A 167 -1.01 10.49 16.58
CA PHE A 167 -1.46 11.73 17.21
C PHE A 167 -2.19 11.41 18.52
N GLY A 168 -1.44 11.40 19.60
CA GLY A 168 -1.92 10.84 20.87
C GLY A 168 -1.99 9.32 20.87
N TYR A 169 -2.81 8.76 21.75
CA TYR A 169 -3.05 7.32 21.84
C TYR A 169 -4.15 6.88 20.87
N ASN A 170 -3.95 5.72 20.24
CA ASN A 170 -4.95 5.03 19.42
C ASN A 170 -5.56 5.88 18.29
N ASN A 171 -4.86 6.91 17.83
CA ASN A 171 -5.33 7.80 16.77
C ASN A 171 -4.23 8.12 15.76
N LEU A 172 -4.64 8.37 14.53
CA LEU A 172 -3.75 8.80 13.44
C LEU A 172 -4.27 10.09 12.81
N VAL A 173 -3.34 10.92 12.35
CA VAL A 173 -3.62 12.10 11.54
C VAL A 173 -2.81 12.01 10.25
N SER A 174 -3.45 12.31 9.12
CA SER A 174 -2.77 12.44 7.84
C SER A 174 -2.44 13.91 7.59
N ASP A 175 -1.16 14.24 7.66
CA ASP A 175 -0.67 15.56 7.25
C ASP A 175 -0.49 15.57 5.74
N MET A 176 -1.36 16.27 5.02
CA MET A 176 -1.31 16.32 3.55
C MET A 176 -0.02 16.96 3.02
N ARG A 177 0.67 17.79 3.81
CA ARG A 177 1.99 18.33 3.47
C ARG A 177 3.05 17.24 3.37
N SER A 178 2.88 16.12 4.09
CA SER A 178 3.81 14.99 4.04
C SER A 178 3.97 14.42 2.64
N LEU A 179 2.93 14.48 1.82
CA LEU A 179 2.96 14.00 0.44
C LEU A 179 3.91 14.83 -0.42
N SER A 180 3.86 16.16 -0.29
CA SER A 180 4.79 17.07 -0.97
C SER A 180 6.23 16.85 -0.50
N VAL A 181 6.45 16.77 0.82
CA VAL A 181 7.79 16.52 1.40
C VAL A 181 8.35 15.17 0.94
N MET A 182 7.54 14.12 0.90
CA MET A 182 8.02 12.80 0.48
C MET A 182 8.38 12.75 -1.02
N ARG A 183 7.84 13.64 -1.87
CA ARG A 183 8.25 13.76 -3.28
C ARG A 183 9.74 14.16 -3.42
N GLU A 184 10.30 14.89 -2.43
CA GLU A 184 11.71 15.28 -2.42
C GLU A 184 12.67 14.07 -2.39
N THR A 185 12.18 12.87 -2.04
CA THR A 185 12.95 11.63 -2.15
C THR A 185 13.25 11.24 -3.60
N GLY A 186 12.53 11.83 -4.56
CA GLY A 186 12.55 11.44 -5.98
C GLY A 186 11.82 10.13 -6.27
N CYS A 187 11.13 9.55 -5.28
CA CYS A 187 10.35 8.33 -5.43
C CYS A 187 8.88 8.64 -5.70
N PRO A 188 8.16 7.76 -6.46
CA PRO A 188 6.71 7.83 -6.52
C PRO A 188 6.10 7.75 -5.12
N VAL A 189 5.19 8.68 -4.80
CA VAL A 189 4.47 8.72 -3.52
C VAL A 189 3.16 7.97 -3.67
N VAL A 190 2.91 7.02 -2.77
CA VAL A 190 1.66 6.28 -2.64
C VAL A 190 0.93 6.74 -1.38
N PHE A 191 -0.36 6.94 -1.44
CA PHE A 191 -1.19 7.22 -0.27
C PHE A 191 -2.00 6.01 0.13
N ASP A 192 -1.83 5.53 1.35
CA ASP A 192 -2.62 4.44 1.94
C ASP A 192 -3.88 5.01 2.59
N ALA A 193 -4.98 4.96 1.87
CA ALA A 193 -6.24 5.54 2.31
C ALA A 193 -6.90 4.73 3.45
N THR A 194 -6.68 3.42 3.50
CA THR A 194 -7.34 2.54 4.47
C THR A 194 -6.61 2.47 5.80
N HIS A 195 -5.28 2.46 5.82
CA HIS A 195 -4.55 2.51 7.09
C HIS A 195 -4.47 3.92 7.69
N SER A 196 -4.68 4.96 6.90
CA SER A 196 -4.74 6.35 7.39
C SER A 196 -5.95 6.61 8.30
N VAL A 197 -6.99 5.79 8.22
CA VAL A 197 -8.20 5.87 9.06
C VAL A 197 -8.26 4.79 10.15
N GLN A 198 -7.18 4.05 10.35
CA GLN A 198 -7.06 3.04 11.38
C GLN A 198 -6.98 3.69 12.77
N LEU A 199 -7.60 3.07 13.77
CA LEU A 199 -7.46 3.39 15.19
C LEU A 199 -6.62 2.26 15.84
N PRO A 200 -5.28 2.41 15.91
CA PRO A 200 -4.40 1.34 16.38
C PRO A 200 -4.73 0.94 17.82
N GLY A 201 -5.01 -0.36 18.04
CA GLY A 201 -5.39 -0.87 19.37
C GLY A 201 -6.72 -0.32 19.94
N GLY A 202 -7.52 0.40 19.14
CA GLY A 202 -8.74 1.07 19.59
C GLY A 202 -9.86 0.15 20.07
N GLN A 203 -9.75 -1.16 19.82
CA GLN A 203 -10.68 -2.19 20.29
C GLN A 203 -9.99 -3.23 21.20
N GLY A 204 -8.93 -2.84 21.89
CA GLY A 204 -8.16 -3.73 22.77
C GLY A 204 -7.31 -4.72 21.98
N ALA A 205 -7.82 -5.91 21.70
CA ALA A 205 -7.09 -6.96 20.99
C ALA A 205 -7.00 -6.73 19.47
N THR A 206 -7.79 -5.81 18.90
CA THR A 206 -7.82 -5.49 17.48
C THR A 206 -7.77 -3.98 17.25
N SER A 207 -7.32 -3.58 16.05
CA SER A 207 -7.43 -2.19 15.61
C SER A 207 -8.88 -1.85 15.25
N GLY A 208 -9.32 -0.66 15.65
CA GLY A 208 -10.52 -0.03 15.13
C GLY A 208 -10.24 0.67 13.80
N GLY A 209 -11.26 1.25 13.20
CA GLY A 209 -11.13 2.04 11.97
C GLY A 209 -12.35 2.89 11.71
N GLN A 210 -12.13 3.97 10.97
CA GLN A 210 -13.16 4.95 10.59
C GLN A 210 -13.29 4.98 9.06
N ARG A 211 -13.77 3.86 8.51
CA ARG A 211 -13.89 3.61 7.05
C ARG A 211 -14.57 4.75 6.31
N GLU A 212 -15.51 5.44 6.93
CA GLU A 212 -16.24 6.57 6.38
C GLU A 212 -15.33 7.72 5.93
N PHE A 213 -14.12 7.82 6.48
CA PHE A 213 -13.15 8.83 6.09
C PHE A 213 -12.17 8.38 4.98
N VAL A 214 -12.21 7.13 4.54
CA VAL A 214 -11.40 6.65 3.41
C VAL A 214 -11.58 7.55 2.17
N PRO A 215 -12.81 7.80 1.67
CA PRO A 215 -12.99 8.66 0.50
C PRO A 215 -12.63 10.13 0.77
N VAL A 216 -12.73 10.60 2.01
CA VAL A 216 -12.36 11.97 2.38
C VAL A 216 -10.84 12.16 2.24
N LEU A 217 -10.06 11.28 2.87
CA LEU A 217 -8.60 11.38 2.84
C LEU A 217 -8.03 11.02 1.46
N ALA A 218 -8.62 10.04 0.76
CA ALA A 218 -8.21 9.68 -0.60
C ALA A 218 -8.36 10.87 -1.56
N ARG A 219 -9.50 11.58 -1.54
CA ARG A 219 -9.69 12.79 -2.36
C ARG A 219 -8.67 13.87 -2.02
N ALA A 220 -8.44 14.13 -0.72
CA ALA A 220 -7.47 15.12 -0.29
C ALA A 220 -6.06 14.78 -0.80
N ALA A 221 -5.63 13.52 -0.66
CA ALA A 221 -4.31 13.07 -1.10
C ALA A 221 -4.14 13.15 -2.63
N VAL A 222 -5.15 12.75 -3.39
CA VAL A 222 -5.12 12.83 -4.86
C VAL A 222 -5.12 14.29 -5.31
N ALA A 223 -5.86 15.19 -4.64
CA ALA A 223 -5.84 16.63 -4.93
C ALA A 223 -4.49 17.28 -4.62
N VAL A 224 -3.73 16.79 -3.65
CA VAL A 224 -2.32 17.19 -3.42
C VAL A 224 -1.42 16.66 -4.54
N GLY A 225 -1.75 15.52 -5.10
CA GLY A 225 -0.99 14.82 -6.15
C GLY A 225 -0.14 13.68 -5.57
N VAL A 226 -0.51 12.47 -5.91
CA VAL A 226 0.21 11.24 -5.59
C VAL A 226 0.34 10.38 -6.85
N ALA A 227 1.34 9.50 -6.88
CA ALA A 227 1.51 8.58 -8.00
C ALA A 227 0.51 7.42 -7.94
N GLY A 228 0.19 6.94 -6.73
CA GLY A 228 -0.68 5.79 -6.54
C GLY A 228 -1.53 5.85 -5.28
N LEU A 229 -2.61 5.09 -5.29
CA LEU A 229 -3.47 4.84 -4.13
C LEU A 229 -3.26 3.41 -3.64
N PHE A 230 -3.11 3.25 -2.34
CA PHE A 230 -3.19 1.96 -1.67
C PHE A 230 -4.52 1.87 -0.92
N ALA A 231 -5.30 0.79 -1.14
CA ALA A 231 -6.56 0.57 -0.46
C ALA A 231 -6.79 -0.92 -0.19
N GLU A 232 -6.82 -1.32 1.08
CA GLU A 232 -7.31 -2.65 1.42
C GLU A 232 -8.81 -2.72 1.20
N THR A 233 -9.26 -3.81 0.58
CA THR A 233 -10.67 -4.00 0.23
C THR A 233 -11.11 -5.43 0.50
N HIS A 234 -12.40 -5.60 0.77
CA HIS A 234 -12.98 -6.92 1.02
C HIS A 234 -14.42 -6.96 0.48
N PRO A 235 -14.89 -8.09 -0.07
CA PRO A 235 -16.29 -8.23 -0.52
C PRO A 235 -17.31 -7.94 0.59
N ASP A 236 -17.05 -8.40 1.80
CA ASP A 236 -17.81 -8.12 3.01
C ASP A 236 -16.86 -7.79 4.17
N PRO A 237 -16.52 -6.51 4.38
CA PRO A 237 -15.58 -6.11 5.43
C PRO A 237 -15.94 -6.52 6.85
N SER A 238 -17.22 -6.85 7.12
CA SER A 238 -17.65 -7.33 8.44
C SER A 238 -17.16 -8.75 8.74
N LYS A 239 -16.79 -9.49 7.69
CA LYS A 239 -16.27 -10.87 7.77
C LYS A 239 -14.76 -10.96 7.60
N ALA A 240 -14.09 -9.84 7.28
CA ALA A 240 -12.65 -9.83 7.08
C ALA A 240 -11.90 -10.29 8.34
N LEU A 241 -10.95 -11.21 8.16
CA LEU A 241 -10.13 -11.76 9.25
C LEU A 241 -9.06 -10.79 9.75
N SER A 242 -8.85 -9.69 9.01
CA SER A 242 -7.90 -8.63 9.34
C SER A 242 -8.42 -7.28 8.86
N ASP A 243 -8.26 -6.25 9.71
CA ASP A 243 -8.50 -4.82 9.43
C ASP A 243 -9.89 -4.51 8.83
N GLY A 244 -10.89 -5.38 9.14
CA GLY A 244 -12.27 -5.20 8.70
C GLY A 244 -12.84 -3.79 8.94
N PRO A 245 -12.62 -3.15 10.11
CA PRO A 245 -13.15 -1.82 10.38
C PRO A 245 -12.68 -0.72 9.44
N ASN A 246 -11.51 -0.82 8.84
CA ASN A 246 -10.98 0.17 7.89
C ASN A 246 -10.93 -0.31 6.43
N ALA A 247 -11.15 -1.60 6.16
CA ALA A 247 -11.20 -2.11 4.79
C ALA A 247 -12.35 -1.48 3.98
N TRP A 248 -12.07 -1.07 2.74
CA TRP A 248 -13.06 -0.51 1.84
C TRP A 248 -13.94 -1.61 1.25
N PRO A 249 -15.27 -1.45 1.16
CA PRO A 249 -16.13 -2.45 0.50
C PRO A 249 -15.79 -2.57 -0.99
N LEU A 250 -15.52 -3.78 -1.46
CA LEU A 250 -15.16 -4.05 -2.87
C LEU A 250 -16.22 -3.50 -3.84
N GLY A 251 -17.50 -3.69 -3.54
CA GLY A 251 -18.61 -3.20 -4.37
C GLY A 251 -18.73 -1.66 -4.45
N LYS A 252 -17.92 -0.91 -3.68
CA LYS A 252 -17.86 0.56 -3.77
C LYS A 252 -16.54 1.06 -4.36
N MET A 253 -15.66 0.16 -4.80
CA MET A 253 -14.33 0.53 -5.30
C MET A 253 -14.41 1.34 -6.59
N GLU A 254 -15.26 0.95 -7.53
CA GLU A 254 -15.40 1.64 -8.82
C GLU A 254 -15.81 3.10 -8.63
N ALA A 255 -16.88 3.37 -7.89
CA ALA A 255 -17.34 4.74 -7.63
C ALA A 255 -16.30 5.61 -6.88
N LEU A 256 -15.50 5.01 -6.00
CA LEU A 256 -14.38 5.71 -5.38
C LEU A 256 -13.34 6.11 -6.43
N LEU A 257 -12.91 5.17 -7.25
CA LEU A 257 -11.86 5.38 -8.26
C LEU A 257 -12.30 6.37 -9.34
N GLU A 258 -13.55 6.34 -9.81
CA GLU A 258 -14.09 7.34 -10.77
C GLU A 258 -13.85 8.76 -10.26
N THR A 259 -14.28 9.06 -9.03
CA THR A 259 -14.06 10.38 -8.41
C THR A 259 -12.57 10.73 -8.30
N LEU A 260 -11.72 9.77 -7.93
CA LEU A 260 -10.30 10.02 -7.77
C LEU A 260 -9.58 10.26 -9.09
N LEU A 261 -10.01 9.61 -10.17
CA LEU A 261 -9.43 9.81 -11.50
C LEU A 261 -9.75 11.20 -12.08
N GLU A 262 -10.95 11.71 -11.83
CA GLU A 262 -11.28 13.08 -12.21
C GLU A 262 -10.40 14.10 -11.48
N LEU A 263 -10.20 13.91 -10.17
CA LEU A 263 -9.32 14.77 -9.39
C LEU A 263 -7.84 14.63 -9.82
N ASP A 264 -7.38 13.41 -10.09
CA ASP A 264 -6.02 13.15 -10.55
C ASP A 264 -5.73 13.85 -11.88
N ALA A 265 -6.67 13.75 -12.83
CA ALA A 265 -6.57 14.41 -14.13
C ALA A 265 -6.51 15.95 -14.02
N VAL A 266 -7.27 16.55 -13.10
CA VAL A 266 -7.22 17.99 -12.84
C VAL A 266 -5.88 18.36 -12.18
N THR A 267 -5.50 17.64 -11.12
CA THR A 267 -4.29 17.93 -10.36
C THR A 267 -3.03 17.84 -11.23
N LYS A 268 -2.88 16.77 -12.00
CA LYS A 268 -1.66 16.53 -12.82
C LYS A 268 -1.61 17.36 -14.11
N ARG A 269 -2.72 18.00 -14.53
CA ARG A 269 -2.73 18.93 -15.65
C ARG A 269 -2.00 20.23 -15.33
N HIS A 270 -1.93 20.60 -14.07
CA HIS A 270 -1.36 21.85 -13.62
C HIS A 270 0.01 21.62 -12.96
N ARG A 271 0.87 22.63 -13.06
CA ARG A 271 2.17 22.62 -12.39
C ARG A 271 1.99 22.67 -10.87
N PHE A 272 2.83 21.95 -10.16
CA PHE A 272 2.89 21.99 -8.69
C PHE A 272 3.66 23.24 -8.25
N LEU A 273 2.93 24.30 -7.91
CA LEU A 273 3.49 25.63 -7.60
C LEU A 273 4.42 25.65 -6.38
N GLU A 274 4.23 24.72 -5.46
CA GLU A 274 5.09 24.56 -4.28
C GLU A 274 6.54 24.23 -4.62
N GLN A 275 6.82 23.71 -5.82
CA GLN A 275 8.17 23.43 -6.29
C GLN A 275 8.94 24.70 -6.70
N ASP A 276 8.22 25.82 -6.88
CA ASP A 276 8.80 27.11 -7.32
C ASP A 276 9.17 28.02 -6.16
N VAL A 277 8.75 27.72 -4.95
CA VAL A 277 8.92 28.55 -3.74
C VAL A 277 9.85 27.95 -2.70
N SER A 278 10.46 26.82 -3.00
CA SER A 278 11.42 26.09 -2.14
C SER A 278 12.87 26.45 -2.44
#